data_5957e0fb9fb88588b1689e615c75b083
#
_entry.id   5957e0fb9fb88588b1689e615c75b083
#
_cell.length_a   1.000
_cell.length_b   1.000
_cell.length_c   1.000
_cell.angle_alpha   90.00
_cell.angle_beta   90.00
_cell.angle_gamma   90.00
#
_symmetry.space_group_name_H-M   'P 1'
#
loop_
_entity.id
_entity.type
_entity.pdbx_description
1 polymer ?
#
loop_
_entity_poly.entity_id
_entity_poly.type
_entity_poly.pdbx_seq_one_letter_code
_entity_poly.pdbx_strand_id
1 'polypeptide(L)'
;MCSSDLDVPPPPVECSSPEHPANDPRYSHIDASLLPATECLKDVVARVVPFWREVLVPLLADSKNVLVVAHGNSLRALAMHLENITQDAIAEMNIPTGVPRKYEFHQRTDDDRSRRELRVSSVSYLGDAEAIAAATNAVAKQAGT
;
A
#
# COMPACT_ATOMS: atom_id res chain seq x y z
N MET A 1 16.26 -5.30 5.17
CA MET A 1 15.36 -5.39 6.33
C MET A 1 14.21 -4.43 6.08
N CYS A 2 13.04 -4.91 5.70
CA CYS A 2 11.84 -4.05 5.75
C CYS A 2 11.38 -4.02 7.21
N SER A 3 11.61 -2.89 7.89
CA SER A 3 11.02 -2.69 9.21
C SER A 3 9.50 -2.77 9.06
N SER A 4 8.89 -3.74 9.74
CA SER A 4 7.43 -3.87 9.80
C SER A 4 6.80 -2.87 10.78
N ASP A 5 7.62 -2.08 11.45
CA ASP A 5 7.18 -1.12 12.45
C ASP A 5 6.52 0.08 11.80
N LEU A 6 5.33 0.41 12.29
CA LEU A 6 4.52 1.48 11.73
C LEU A 6 5.20 2.85 11.82
N ASP A 7 5.87 3.13 12.95
CA ASP A 7 6.39 4.45 13.31
C ASP A 7 7.93 4.54 13.26
N VAL A 8 8.63 3.43 13.03
CA VAL A 8 10.11 3.39 13.02
C VAL A 8 10.60 3.17 11.60
N PRO A 9 11.14 4.22 10.94
CA PRO A 9 11.74 4.03 9.62
C PRO A 9 13.05 3.26 9.71
N PRO A 10 13.44 2.50 8.67
CA PRO A 10 14.78 1.95 8.57
C PRO A 10 15.82 3.09 8.53
N PRO A 11 17.10 2.79 8.81
CA PRO A 11 18.16 3.81 8.68
C PRO A 11 18.10 4.48 7.30
N PRO A 12 18.28 5.80 7.22
CA PRO A 12 18.26 6.52 5.96
C PRO A 12 19.40 6.06 5.05
N VAL A 13 19.13 6.01 3.75
CA VAL A 13 20.16 5.75 2.75
C VAL A 13 21.08 6.97 2.65
N GLU A 14 22.39 6.74 2.72
CA GLU A 14 23.39 7.81 2.59
C GLU A 14 23.27 8.51 1.23
N CYS A 15 23.33 9.85 1.20
CA CYS A 15 23.21 10.62 -0.04
C CYS A 15 24.28 10.28 -1.09
N SER A 16 25.44 9.75 -0.66
CA SER A 16 26.53 9.29 -1.52
C SER A 16 26.28 7.88 -2.11
N SER A 17 25.29 7.14 -1.59
CA SER A 17 24.99 5.80 -2.08
C SER A 17 24.40 5.83 -3.48
N PRO A 18 24.82 4.92 -4.39
CA PRO A 18 24.15 4.75 -5.69
C PRO A 18 22.68 4.39 -5.58
N GLU A 19 22.26 3.82 -4.43
CA GLU A 19 20.88 3.43 -4.15
C GLU A 19 20.01 4.60 -3.66
N HIS A 20 20.63 5.75 -3.36
CA HIS A 20 19.87 6.92 -2.92
C HIS A 20 19.02 7.46 -4.07
N PRO A 21 17.73 7.74 -3.88
CA PRO A 21 16.82 8.17 -4.95
C PRO A 21 17.31 9.42 -5.71
N ALA A 22 18.03 10.34 -5.07
CA ALA A 22 18.58 11.52 -5.71
C ALA A 22 19.65 11.20 -6.77
N ASN A 23 20.27 10.02 -6.72
CA ASN A 23 21.27 9.55 -7.67
C ASN A 23 20.67 8.71 -8.81
N ASP A 24 19.35 8.46 -8.78
CA ASP A 24 18.64 7.72 -9.83
C ASP A 24 18.22 8.69 -10.96
N PRO A 25 18.66 8.46 -12.21
CA PRO A 25 18.30 9.32 -13.35
C PRO A 25 16.80 9.50 -13.57
N ARG A 26 15.99 8.53 -13.15
CA ARG A 26 14.52 8.59 -13.26
C ARG A 26 13.91 9.72 -12.44
N TYR A 27 14.57 10.15 -11.38
CA TYR A 27 14.11 11.20 -10.47
C TYR A 27 14.86 12.53 -10.62
N SER A 28 15.72 12.67 -11.65
CA SER A 28 16.55 13.86 -11.88
C SER A 28 15.76 15.18 -12.06
N HIS A 29 14.45 15.07 -12.37
CA HIS A 29 13.55 16.21 -12.51
C HIS A 29 12.85 16.61 -11.21
N ILE A 30 13.07 15.86 -10.12
CA ILE A 30 12.47 16.10 -8.80
C ILE A 30 13.53 16.74 -7.90
N ASP A 31 13.14 17.75 -7.12
CA ASP A 31 14.02 18.34 -6.13
C ASP A 31 14.46 17.26 -5.12
N ALA A 32 15.76 17.14 -4.90
CA ALA A 32 16.34 16.13 -4.01
C ALA A 32 15.81 16.21 -2.58
N SER A 33 15.38 17.39 -2.12
CA SER A 33 14.77 17.58 -0.80
C SER A 33 13.39 16.95 -0.66
N LEU A 34 12.73 16.62 -1.76
CA LEU A 34 11.42 15.96 -1.80
C LEU A 34 11.54 14.43 -1.92
N LEU A 35 12.75 13.91 -2.14
CA LEU A 35 12.98 12.48 -2.28
C LEU A 35 13.27 11.88 -0.90
N PRO A 36 12.44 10.92 -0.42
CA PRO A 36 12.65 10.31 0.87
C PRO A 36 13.89 9.39 0.86
N ALA A 37 14.77 9.57 1.83
CA ALA A 37 15.89 8.66 2.07
C ALA A 37 15.47 7.42 2.90
N THR A 38 14.34 7.49 3.55
CA THR A 38 13.72 6.43 4.34
C THR A 38 12.23 6.71 4.54
N GLU A 39 11.43 5.68 4.70
CA GLU A 39 10.00 5.80 5.04
C GLU A 39 9.62 4.68 6.02
N CYS A 40 8.86 5.00 7.06
CA CYS A 40 8.10 4.01 7.82
C CYS A 40 6.72 3.78 7.18
N LEU A 41 5.97 2.78 7.64
CA LEU A 41 4.65 2.49 7.07
C LEU A 41 3.66 3.66 7.23
N LYS A 42 3.77 4.44 8.30
CA LYS A 42 2.97 5.65 8.52
C LYS A 42 3.20 6.72 7.45
N ASP A 43 4.46 6.91 7.04
CA ASP A 43 4.81 7.84 5.96
C ASP A 43 4.19 7.36 4.63
N VAL A 44 4.26 6.05 4.39
CA VAL A 44 3.63 5.43 3.21
C VAL A 44 2.12 5.62 3.23
N VAL A 45 1.44 5.47 4.38
CA VAL A 45 0.01 5.75 4.53
C VAL A 45 -0.29 7.21 4.19
N ALA A 46 0.52 8.14 4.71
CA ALA A 46 0.32 9.58 4.50
C ALA A 46 0.35 9.97 3.01
N ARG A 47 1.16 9.29 2.18
CA ARG A 47 1.23 9.56 0.73
C ARG A 47 0.27 8.71 -0.11
N VAL A 48 -0.13 7.52 0.35
CA VAL A 48 -1.04 6.63 -0.39
C VAL A 48 -2.50 7.04 -0.23
N VAL A 49 -2.92 7.54 0.94
CA VAL A 49 -4.31 7.94 1.19
C VAL A 49 -4.77 9.12 0.31
N PRO A 50 -3.99 10.19 0.08
CA PRO A 50 -4.33 11.19 -0.92
C PRO A 50 -4.52 10.61 -2.32
N PHE A 51 -3.60 9.76 -2.79
CA PHE A 51 -3.71 9.08 -4.08
C PHE A 51 -4.99 8.23 -4.17
N TRP A 52 -5.34 7.49 -3.12
CA TRP A 52 -6.62 6.78 -3.04
C TRP A 52 -7.80 7.71 -3.26
N ARG A 53 -7.86 8.83 -2.53
CA ARG A 53 -8.99 9.76 -2.56
C ARG A 53 -9.12 10.53 -3.87
N GLU A 54 -8.00 10.97 -4.41
CA GLU A 54 -7.96 11.90 -5.54
C GLU A 54 -7.95 11.18 -6.90
N VAL A 55 -7.41 9.95 -6.94
CA VAL A 55 -7.24 9.20 -8.19
C VAL A 55 -8.11 7.95 -8.23
N LEU A 56 -8.03 7.08 -7.20
CA LEU A 56 -8.68 5.77 -7.26
C LEU A 56 -10.19 5.85 -7.01
N VAL A 57 -10.63 6.66 -6.03
CA VAL A 57 -12.06 6.83 -5.72
C VAL A 57 -12.86 7.35 -6.92
N PRO A 58 -12.43 8.38 -7.67
CA PRO A 58 -13.14 8.81 -8.87
C PRO A 58 -13.27 7.71 -9.92
N LEU A 59 -12.19 6.96 -10.19
CA LEU A 59 -12.21 5.87 -11.18
C LEU A 59 -13.19 4.75 -10.79
N LEU A 60 -13.20 4.37 -9.52
CA LEU A 60 -14.11 3.35 -9.00
C LEU A 60 -15.55 3.85 -8.99
N ALA A 61 -15.78 5.13 -8.66
CA ALA A 61 -17.11 5.74 -8.71
C ALA A 61 -17.68 5.80 -10.13
N ASP A 62 -16.82 5.86 -11.14
CA ASP A 62 -17.18 5.76 -12.56
C ASP A 62 -17.29 4.28 -13.03
N SER A 63 -17.41 3.34 -12.11
CA SER A 63 -17.54 1.89 -12.38
C SER A 63 -16.36 1.31 -13.17
N LYS A 64 -15.16 1.87 -13.01
CA LYS A 64 -13.95 1.31 -13.59
C LYS A 64 -13.41 0.17 -12.73
N ASN A 65 -12.88 -0.86 -13.36
CA ASN A 65 -12.03 -1.84 -12.69
C ASN A 65 -10.61 -1.27 -12.65
N VAL A 66 -10.02 -1.23 -11.46
CA VAL A 66 -8.68 -0.65 -11.24
C VAL A 66 -7.74 -1.74 -10.74
N LEU A 67 -6.60 -1.88 -11.39
CA LEU A 67 -5.50 -2.73 -10.92
C LEU A 67 -4.40 -1.84 -10.34
N VAL A 68 -4.07 -2.08 -9.06
CA VAL A 68 -2.96 -1.41 -8.37
C VAL A 68 -1.82 -2.42 -8.22
N VAL A 69 -0.67 -2.12 -8.82
CA VAL A 69 0.55 -2.92 -8.70
C VAL A 69 1.59 -2.07 -7.98
N ALA A 70 2.05 -2.53 -6.82
CA ALA A 70 2.97 -1.76 -5.98
C ALA A 70 3.79 -2.67 -5.06
N HIS A 71 4.78 -2.08 -4.38
CA HIS A 71 5.53 -2.75 -3.33
C HIS A 71 4.61 -3.16 -2.16
N GLY A 72 4.96 -4.25 -1.46
CA GLY A 72 4.17 -4.80 -0.35
C GLY A 72 3.78 -3.77 0.70
N ASN A 73 4.69 -2.87 1.10
CA ASN A 73 4.40 -1.82 2.08
C ASN A 73 3.36 -0.80 1.57
N SER A 74 3.40 -0.44 0.29
CA SER A 74 2.37 0.43 -0.30
C SER A 74 1.00 -0.25 -0.34
N LEU A 75 0.96 -1.55 -0.65
CA LEU A 75 -0.27 -2.33 -0.61
C LEU A 75 -0.79 -2.52 0.82
N ARG A 76 0.10 -2.74 1.81
CA ARG A 76 -0.27 -2.80 3.23
C ARG A 76 -0.85 -1.48 3.73
N ALA A 77 -0.24 -0.35 3.36
CA ALA A 77 -0.75 0.98 3.70
C ALA A 77 -2.16 1.21 3.11
N LEU A 78 -2.39 0.79 1.86
CA LEU A 78 -3.71 0.87 1.24
C LEU A 78 -4.71 -0.05 1.92
N ALA A 79 -4.35 -1.31 2.20
CA ALA A 79 -5.19 -2.26 2.93
C ALA A 79 -5.54 -1.75 4.33
N MET A 80 -4.56 -1.20 5.06
CA MET A 80 -4.78 -0.59 6.37
C MET A 80 -5.87 0.49 6.32
N HIS A 81 -5.83 1.36 5.31
CA HIS A 81 -6.84 2.40 5.12
C HIS A 81 -8.22 1.85 4.72
N LEU A 82 -8.27 0.88 3.80
CA LEU A 82 -9.53 0.33 3.27
C LEU A 82 -10.27 -0.55 4.28
N GLU A 83 -9.54 -1.31 5.07
CA GLU A 83 -10.08 -2.30 6.00
C GLU A 83 -10.10 -1.81 7.46
N ASN A 84 -9.63 -0.58 7.72
CA ASN A 84 -9.47 -0.01 9.06
C ASN A 84 -8.65 -0.93 10.00
N ILE A 85 -7.57 -1.52 9.46
CA ILE A 85 -6.68 -2.40 10.21
C ILE A 85 -5.91 -1.57 11.24
N THR A 86 -5.83 -2.06 12.48
CA THR A 86 -5.06 -1.39 13.54
C THR A 86 -3.55 -1.47 13.30
N GLN A 87 -2.79 -0.64 14.00
CA GLN A 87 -1.32 -0.62 13.92
C GLN A 87 -0.71 -1.97 14.27
N ASP A 88 -1.18 -2.61 15.32
CA ASP A 88 -0.67 -3.90 15.75
C ASP A 88 -0.98 -5.01 14.72
N ALA A 89 -2.20 -5.01 14.20
CA ALA A 89 -2.63 -6.00 13.22
C ALA A 89 -1.95 -5.87 11.85
N ILE A 90 -1.60 -4.64 11.42
CA ILE A 90 -0.92 -4.43 10.13
C ILE A 90 0.52 -4.94 10.15
N ALA A 91 1.18 -4.95 11.32
CA ALA A 91 2.53 -5.48 11.47
C ALA A 91 2.59 -6.99 11.13
N GLU A 92 1.55 -7.72 11.46
CA GLU A 92 1.44 -9.15 11.19
C GLU A 92 0.89 -9.48 9.78
N MET A 93 0.37 -8.47 9.06
CA MET A 93 -0.23 -8.69 7.75
C MET A 93 0.83 -8.96 6.69
N ASN A 94 0.78 -10.13 6.08
CA ASN A 94 1.61 -10.50 4.95
C ASN A 94 0.76 -10.59 3.67
N ILE A 95 1.14 -9.81 2.66
CA ILE A 95 0.50 -9.85 1.33
C ILE A 95 1.35 -10.76 0.44
N PRO A 96 0.81 -11.89 -0.05
CA PRO A 96 1.56 -12.81 -0.88
C PRO A 96 1.93 -12.18 -2.22
N THR A 97 3.18 -12.36 -2.65
CA THR A 97 3.67 -11.84 -3.93
C THR A 97 3.01 -12.57 -5.09
N GLY A 98 2.56 -11.82 -6.09
CA GLY A 98 1.94 -12.37 -7.31
C GLY A 98 0.51 -12.88 -7.14
N VAL A 99 -0.09 -12.74 -5.96
CA VAL A 99 -1.47 -13.12 -5.70
C VAL A 99 -2.34 -11.87 -5.61
N PRO A 100 -3.31 -11.66 -6.52
CA PRO A 100 -4.16 -10.48 -6.46
C PRO A 100 -5.09 -10.51 -5.25
N ARG A 101 -5.14 -9.39 -4.50
CA ARG A 101 -6.13 -9.13 -3.46
C ARG A 101 -7.26 -8.29 -4.06
N LYS A 102 -8.45 -8.87 -4.18
CA LYS A 102 -9.64 -8.25 -4.76
C LYS A 102 -10.44 -7.53 -3.69
N TYR A 103 -10.81 -6.29 -3.98
CA TYR A 103 -11.77 -5.50 -3.20
C TYR A 103 -13.01 -5.24 -4.04
N GLU A 104 -14.17 -5.40 -3.46
CA GLU A 104 -15.42 -4.95 -4.01
C GLU A 104 -15.94 -3.79 -3.19
N PHE A 105 -16.47 -2.77 -3.87
CA PHE A 105 -16.96 -1.55 -3.24
C PHE A 105 -18.44 -1.36 -3.53
N HIS A 106 -19.14 -0.76 -2.60
CA HIS A 106 -20.46 -0.19 -2.81
C HIS A 106 -20.43 1.32 -2.54
N GLN A 107 -21.19 2.07 -3.33
CA GLN A 107 -21.38 3.49 -3.06
C GLN A 107 -22.42 3.64 -1.96
N ARG A 108 -22.11 4.44 -0.97
CA ARG A 108 -23.11 4.89 -0.01
C ARG A 108 -24.01 5.92 -0.67
N THR A 109 -25.30 5.65 -0.74
CA THR A 109 -26.33 6.57 -1.20
C THR A 109 -26.88 7.35 -0.02
N ASP A 110 -26.07 8.21 0.60
CA ASP A 110 -26.60 9.22 1.51
C ASP A 110 -27.03 10.45 0.66
N ASP A 111 -28.04 11.17 1.11
CA ASP A 111 -28.68 12.31 0.40
C ASP A 111 -27.71 13.47 0.06
N ASP A 112 -26.51 13.45 0.61
CA ASP A 112 -25.44 14.41 0.30
C ASP A 112 -24.58 13.94 -0.88
N ARG A 113 -24.97 14.34 -2.09
CA ARG A 113 -24.24 14.07 -3.34
C ARG A 113 -22.82 14.66 -3.39
N SER A 114 -22.40 15.41 -2.39
CA SER A 114 -21.08 16.06 -2.34
C SER A 114 -19.95 15.13 -1.88
N ARG A 115 -20.24 13.98 -1.25
CA ARG A 115 -19.26 12.99 -0.82
C ARG A 115 -19.58 11.60 -1.36
N ARG A 116 -18.93 11.24 -2.46
CA ARG A 116 -18.89 9.85 -2.94
C ARG A 116 -18.02 9.02 -2.00
N GLU A 117 -18.58 8.48 -0.93
CA GLU A 117 -17.87 7.60 -0.04
C GLU A 117 -18.02 6.16 -0.52
N LEU A 118 -16.89 5.55 -0.92
CA LEU A 118 -16.83 4.13 -1.25
C LEU A 118 -16.52 3.34 0.02
N ARG A 119 -17.30 2.28 0.26
CA ARG A 119 -17.03 1.32 1.33
C ARG A 119 -16.73 -0.05 0.76
N VAL A 120 -15.75 -0.71 1.36
CA VAL A 120 -15.44 -2.09 1.04
C VAL A 120 -16.61 -2.98 1.43
N SER A 121 -17.13 -3.75 0.47
CA SER A 121 -18.20 -4.74 0.68
C SER A 121 -17.66 -6.15 0.81
N SER A 122 -16.59 -6.47 0.10
CA SER A 122 -15.91 -7.76 0.23
C SER A 122 -14.42 -7.64 -0.05
N VAL A 123 -13.63 -8.54 0.56
CA VAL A 123 -12.20 -8.70 0.33
C VAL A 123 -11.91 -10.17 0.14
N SER A 124 -11.17 -10.52 -0.91
CA SER A 124 -10.75 -11.88 -1.18
C SER A 124 -9.43 -11.92 -1.95
N TYR A 125 -8.69 -13.02 -1.83
CA TYR A 125 -7.59 -13.32 -2.73
C TYR A 125 -8.07 -14.10 -3.94
N LEU A 126 -7.48 -13.84 -5.11
CA LEU A 126 -7.77 -14.60 -6.33
C LEU A 126 -6.70 -15.68 -6.49
N GLY A 127 -7.14 -16.94 -6.49
CA GLY A 127 -6.27 -18.08 -6.69
C GLY A 127 -6.68 -19.30 -5.85
N ASP A 128 -5.87 -20.33 -5.92
CA ASP A 128 -6.03 -21.54 -5.13
C ASP A 128 -5.65 -21.31 -3.65
N ALA A 129 -6.46 -21.81 -2.73
CA ALA A 129 -6.30 -21.54 -1.30
C ALA A 129 -4.96 -22.10 -0.73
N GLU A 130 -4.51 -23.27 -1.20
CA GLU A 130 -3.23 -23.83 -0.75
C GLU A 130 -2.06 -23.03 -1.28
N ALA A 131 -2.10 -22.61 -2.55
CA ALA A 131 -1.08 -21.77 -3.16
C ALA A 131 -1.00 -20.40 -2.46
N ILE A 132 -2.14 -19.80 -2.11
CA ILE A 132 -2.19 -18.54 -1.35
C ILE A 132 -1.57 -18.70 0.03
N ALA A 133 -1.92 -19.76 0.76
CA ALA A 133 -1.36 -20.03 2.09
C ALA A 133 0.17 -20.26 2.02
N ALA A 134 0.65 -21.00 1.04
CA ALA A 134 2.07 -21.23 0.83
C ALA A 134 2.82 -19.93 0.51
N ALA A 135 2.27 -19.08 -0.37
CA ALA A 135 2.85 -17.79 -0.73
C ALA A 135 2.87 -16.80 0.47
N THR A 136 1.82 -16.77 1.27
CA THR A 136 1.75 -15.94 2.48
C THR A 136 2.81 -16.36 3.50
N ASN A 137 2.98 -17.67 3.74
CA ASN A 137 4.00 -18.20 4.62
C ASN A 137 5.43 -17.94 4.12
N ALA A 138 5.63 -17.93 2.80
CA ALA A 138 6.93 -17.58 2.21
C ALA A 138 7.33 -16.14 2.51
N VAL A 139 6.40 -15.20 2.38
CA VAL A 139 6.62 -13.78 2.72
C VAL A 139 6.90 -13.60 4.22
N ALA A 140 6.15 -14.28 5.09
CA ALA A 140 6.36 -14.21 6.53
C ALA A 140 7.78 -14.66 6.95
N LYS A 141 8.30 -15.72 6.31
CA LYS A 141 9.67 -16.21 6.56
C LYS A 141 10.76 -15.22 6.11
N GLN A 142 10.51 -14.46 5.05
CA GLN A 142 11.46 -13.45 4.57
C GLN A 142 11.52 -12.21 5.48
N ALA A 143 10.42 -11.88 6.15
CA ALA A 143 10.36 -10.75 7.08
C ALA A 143 11.03 -11.05 8.43
N GLY A 144 11.19 -12.31 8.81
CA GLY A 144 11.78 -12.76 10.09
C GLY A 144 13.28 -13.02 10.04
N THR A 145 13.97 -12.77 8.92
CA THR A 145 15.43 -12.91 8.76
C THR A 145 16.05 -11.53 8.63
#